data_67e30d99fe8e6c7ef3681f0a9a3c2c30
#
_entry.id   67e30d99fe8e6c7ef3681f0a9a3c2c30
#
_cell.length_a   1.000
_cell.length_b   1.000
_cell.length_c   1.000
_cell.angle_alpha   90.00
_cell.angle_beta   90.00
_cell.angle_gamma   90.00
#
_symmetry.space_group_name_H-M   'P 1'
#
loop_
_entity.id
_entity.type
_entity.pdbx_description
1 polymer ?
#
loop_
_entity_poly.entity_id
_entity_poly.type
_entity_poly.pdbx_seq_one_letter_code
_entity_poly.pdbx_strand_id
1 'polypeptide(L)'
;MEKKRFKPLVDKSFWITLLILSVVLAFGTVVAIFELSALFLMLFVDVFSLYLLVAPLFGYAEFRENYLFIKFGLFLKKEIPYDKIRGVTKERKFYSDSMLSLKTAMEHVNIKYNRFDVVSVSLVDNDAFISELDLRLANS
;
A
#
# COMPACT_ATOMS: atom_id res chain seq x y z
N MET A 1 -8.35 1.69 -24.75
CA MET A 1 -8.24 2.73 -23.70
C MET A 1 -6.79 2.94 -23.32
N GLU A 2 -6.45 4.18 -23.01
CA GLU A 2 -5.12 4.50 -22.56
C GLU A 2 -4.85 3.92 -21.17
N LYS A 3 -3.58 3.59 -20.91
CA LYS A 3 -3.13 3.20 -19.58
C LYS A 3 -3.03 4.44 -18.70
N LYS A 4 -3.67 4.42 -17.55
CA LYS A 4 -3.60 5.49 -16.56
C LYS A 4 -2.96 4.97 -15.28
N ARG A 5 -1.96 5.71 -14.78
CA ARG A 5 -1.23 5.36 -13.57
C ARG A 5 -1.52 6.37 -12.47
N PHE A 6 -1.81 5.88 -11.28
CA PHE A 6 -2.05 6.68 -10.09
C PHE A 6 -0.95 6.41 -9.06
N LYS A 7 -0.33 7.47 -8.57
CA LYS A 7 0.73 7.39 -7.57
C LYS A 7 0.14 7.34 -6.16
N PRO A 8 0.85 6.73 -5.18
CA PRO A 8 0.37 6.72 -3.81
C PRO A 8 0.37 8.11 -3.21
N LEU A 9 -0.66 8.39 -2.42
CA LEU A 9 -0.77 9.60 -1.61
C LEU A 9 -0.11 9.34 -0.25
N VAL A 10 0.78 10.23 0.17
CA VAL A 10 1.47 10.15 1.45
C VAL A 10 1.07 11.35 2.30
N ASP A 11 0.44 11.11 3.45
CA ASP A 11 0.00 12.17 4.35
C ASP A 11 0.87 12.24 5.61
N LYS A 12 0.52 13.16 6.53
CA LYS A 12 1.25 13.34 7.77
C LYS A 12 1.23 12.09 8.66
N SER A 13 0.15 11.33 8.64
CA SER A 13 0.04 10.11 9.45
C SER A 13 1.08 9.08 9.06
N PHE A 14 1.37 8.93 7.78
CA PHE A 14 2.41 8.03 7.28
C PHE A 14 3.79 8.47 7.80
N TRP A 15 4.12 9.76 7.68
CA TRP A 15 5.42 10.28 8.12
C TRP A 15 5.60 10.19 9.63
N ILE A 16 4.53 10.46 10.40
CA ILE A 16 4.56 10.32 11.86
C ILE A 16 4.79 8.86 12.25
N THR A 17 4.09 7.93 11.64
CA THR A 17 4.25 6.50 11.88
C THR A 17 5.67 6.05 11.54
N LEU A 18 6.19 6.48 10.41
CA LEU A 18 7.56 6.16 9.98
C LEU A 18 8.59 6.68 10.99
N LEU A 19 8.43 7.91 11.48
CA LEU A 19 9.32 8.49 12.47
C LEU A 19 9.29 7.71 13.78
N ILE A 20 8.11 7.39 14.31
CA ILE A 20 7.95 6.66 15.56
C ILE A 20 8.60 5.28 15.46
N LEU A 21 8.32 4.55 14.39
CA LEU A 21 8.88 3.21 14.19
C LEU A 21 10.39 3.26 14.01
N SER A 22 10.92 4.27 13.32
CA SER A 22 12.36 4.44 13.15
C SER A 22 13.06 4.69 14.48
N VAL A 23 12.47 5.49 15.37
CA VAL A 23 13.00 5.76 16.71
C VAL A 23 13.00 4.47 17.54
N VAL A 24 11.93 3.70 17.51
CA VAL A 24 11.83 2.42 18.25
C VAL A 24 12.88 1.43 17.75
N LEU A 25 13.07 1.31 16.44
CA LEU A 25 14.07 0.42 15.86
C LEU A 25 15.49 0.86 16.25
N ALA A 26 15.78 2.16 16.22
CA ALA A 26 17.07 2.70 16.62
C ALA A 26 17.39 2.40 18.09
N PHE A 27 16.40 2.57 18.97
CA PHE A 27 16.53 2.25 20.38
C PHE A 27 16.85 0.76 20.59
N GLY A 28 16.12 -0.13 19.92
CA GLY A 28 16.37 -1.57 19.98
C GLY A 28 17.78 -1.94 19.51
N THR A 29 18.26 -1.30 18.44
CA THR A 29 19.62 -1.53 17.93
C THR A 29 20.69 -1.09 18.95
N VAL A 30 20.50 0.07 19.58
CA VAL A 30 21.43 0.55 20.61
C VAL A 30 21.51 -0.43 21.78
N VAL A 31 20.38 -0.93 22.25
CA VAL A 31 20.35 -1.94 23.31
C VAL A 31 21.05 -3.24 22.87
N ALA A 32 20.89 -3.64 21.61
CA ALA A 32 21.48 -4.87 21.08
C ALA A 32 23.00 -4.81 20.89
N ILE A 33 23.63 -3.62 20.93
CA ILE A 33 25.08 -3.46 20.78
C ILE A 33 25.86 -4.27 21.83
N PHE A 34 25.27 -4.50 23.00
CA PHE A 34 25.92 -5.22 24.10
C PHE A 34 26.06 -6.73 23.86
N GLU A 35 25.41 -7.28 22.83
CA GLU A 35 25.51 -8.69 22.46
C GLU A 35 25.58 -8.84 20.95
N LEU A 36 26.65 -9.43 20.44
CA LEU A 36 26.94 -9.49 19.02
C LEU A 36 25.87 -10.24 18.21
N SER A 37 25.37 -11.37 18.72
CA SER A 37 24.33 -12.15 18.03
C SER A 37 23.01 -11.38 17.96
N ALA A 38 22.64 -10.68 19.03
CA ALA A 38 21.46 -9.83 19.06
C ALA A 38 21.60 -8.66 18.09
N LEU A 39 22.81 -8.09 17.96
CA LEU A 39 23.07 -7.00 17.03
C LEU A 39 22.84 -7.42 15.58
N PHE A 40 23.34 -8.59 15.17
CA PHE A 40 23.12 -9.07 13.80
C PHE A 40 21.64 -9.30 13.51
N LEU A 41 20.92 -9.92 14.46
CA LEU A 41 19.49 -10.14 14.32
C LEU A 41 18.75 -8.81 14.22
N MET A 42 19.10 -7.84 15.05
CA MET A 42 18.43 -6.53 15.06
C MET A 42 18.70 -5.74 13.78
N LEU A 43 19.91 -5.81 13.23
CA LEU A 43 20.22 -5.18 11.94
C LEU A 43 19.38 -5.78 10.81
N PHE A 44 19.20 -7.10 10.81
CA PHE A 44 18.33 -7.76 9.84
C PHE A 44 16.89 -7.27 9.97
N VAL A 45 16.37 -7.19 11.19
CA VAL A 45 15.01 -6.69 11.47
C VAL A 45 14.88 -5.24 11.03
N ASP A 46 15.90 -4.40 11.28
CA ASP A 46 15.90 -2.99 10.88
C ASP A 46 15.78 -2.85 9.36
N VAL A 47 16.61 -3.56 8.61
CA VAL A 47 16.60 -3.48 7.14
C VAL A 47 15.26 -3.96 6.58
N PHE A 48 14.76 -5.09 7.08
CA PHE A 48 13.49 -5.64 6.62
C PHE A 48 12.31 -4.71 6.95
N SER A 49 12.30 -4.17 8.17
CA SER A 49 11.22 -3.27 8.61
C SER A 49 11.23 -1.96 7.83
N LEU A 50 12.41 -1.36 7.60
CA LEU A 50 12.53 -0.15 6.80
C LEU A 50 12.07 -0.38 5.37
N TYR A 51 12.40 -1.54 4.78
CA TYR A 51 11.91 -1.89 3.46
C TYR A 51 10.38 -1.92 3.43
N LEU A 52 9.75 -2.59 4.39
CA LEU A 52 8.28 -2.67 4.45
C LEU A 52 7.63 -1.30 4.65
N LEU A 53 8.27 -0.44 5.44
CA LEU A 53 7.74 0.89 5.73
C LEU A 53 7.80 1.82 4.52
N VAL A 54 8.85 1.72 3.72
CA VAL A 54 9.03 2.61 2.55
C VAL A 54 8.51 1.99 1.25
N ALA A 55 8.21 0.70 1.23
CA ALA A 55 7.74 0.02 0.03
C ALA A 55 6.52 0.69 -0.63
N PRO A 56 5.51 1.19 0.11
CA PRO A 56 4.37 1.86 -0.51
C PRO A 56 4.75 3.09 -1.33
N LEU A 57 5.87 3.74 -1.03
CA LEU A 57 6.33 4.91 -1.80
C LEU A 57 6.74 4.55 -3.23
N PHE A 58 7.10 3.30 -3.47
CA PHE A 58 7.51 2.80 -4.80
C PHE A 58 6.36 2.11 -5.53
N GLY A 59 5.19 2.03 -4.90
CA GLY A 59 4.02 1.40 -5.49
C GLY A 59 3.22 2.35 -6.37
N TYR A 60 2.27 1.80 -7.11
CA TYR A 60 1.32 2.57 -7.89
C TYR A 60 0.14 1.68 -8.29
N ALA A 61 -0.94 2.32 -8.75
CA ALA A 61 -2.06 1.64 -9.39
C ALA A 61 -2.12 2.08 -10.85
N GLU A 62 -2.27 1.14 -11.77
CA GLU A 62 -2.33 1.43 -13.21
C GLU A 62 -3.51 0.71 -13.83
N PHE A 63 -4.35 1.44 -14.57
CA PHE A 63 -5.43 0.85 -15.34
C PHE A 63 -4.89 0.31 -16.66
N ARG A 64 -5.02 -0.99 -16.86
CA ARG A 64 -4.66 -1.67 -18.10
C ARG A 64 -5.92 -2.08 -18.86
N GLU A 65 -5.74 -2.62 -20.04
CA GLU A 65 -6.86 -2.89 -20.95
C GLU A 65 -7.90 -3.84 -20.34
N ASN A 66 -7.45 -4.94 -19.72
CA ASN A 66 -8.32 -5.99 -19.21
C ASN A 66 -8.32 -6.15 -17.71
N TYR A 67 -7.44 -5.42 -17.00
CA TYR A 67 -7.29 -5.57 -15.56
C TYR A 67 -6.70 -4.32 -14.90
N LEU A 68 -6.91 -4.22 -13.60
CA LEU A 68 -6.27 -3.22 -12.76
C LEU A 68 -4.98 -3.81 -12.19
N PHE A 69 -3.87 -3.12 -12.42
CA PHE A 69 -2.56 -3.52 -11.91
C PHE A 69 -2.21 -2.65 -10.71
N ILE A 70 -1.88 -3.29 -9.58
CA ILE A 70 -1.46 -2.60 -8.36
C ILE A 70 -0.11 -3.14 -7.93
N LYS A 71 0.87 -2.25 -7.80
CA LYS A 71 2.21 -2.59 -7.32
C LYS A 71 2.35 -2.10 -5.87
N PHE A 72 2.75 -2.99 -4.98
CA PHE A 72 2.85 -2.72 -3.54
C PHE A 72 4.28 -2.45 -3.07
N GLY A 73 5.18 -2.12 -3.96
CA GLY A 73 6.59 -1.89 -3.67
C GLY A 73 7.45 -2.42 -4.81
N LEU A 74 8.62 -2.94 -4.49
CA LEU A 74 9.56 -3.41 -5.52
C LEU A 74 9.24 -4.84 -6.00
N PHE A 75 8.68 -5.69 -5.13
CA PHE A 75 8.53 -7.11 -5.42
C PHE A 75 7.08 -7.60 -5.47
N LEU A 76 6.18 -6.98 -4.73
CA LEU A 76 4.79 -7.42 -4.66
C LEU A 76 3.94 -6.67 -5.68
N LYS A 77 3.10 -7.42 -6.38
CA LYS A 77 2.17 -6.88 -7.37
C LYS A 77 0.88 -7.71 -7.39
N LYS A 78 -0.21 -7.10 -7.82
CA LYS A 78 -1.50 -7.77 -7.96
C LYS A 78 -2.16 -7.33 -9.25
N GLU A 79 -2.70 -8.27 -10.00
CA GLU A 79 -3.50 -8.03 -11.20
C GLU A 79 -4.94 -8.44 -10.91
N ILE A 80 -5.88 -7.51 -11.06
CA ILE A 80 -7.28 -7.75 -10.76
C ILE A 80 -8.09 -7.53 -12.04
N PRO A 81 -8.60 -8.60 -12.68
CA PRO A 81 -9.47 -8.45 -13.84
C PRO A 81 -10.71 -7.63 -13.47
N TYR A 82 -11.16 -6.77 -14.38
CA TYR A 82 -12.31 -5.91 -14.11
C TYR A 82 -13.59 -6.68 -13.81
N ASP A 83 -13.77 -7.83 -14.45
CA ASP A 83 -14.93 -8.69 -14.24
C ASP A 83 -14.96 -9.36 -12.86
N LYS A 84 -13.84 -9.35 -12.13
CA LYS A 84 -13.74 -9.87 -10.76
C LYS A 84 -13.98 -8.82 -9.69
N ILE A 85 -14.02 -7.55 -10.04
CA ILE A 85 -14.24 -6.46 -9.08
C ILE A 85 -15.73 -6.38 -8.75
N ARG A 86 -16.05 -6.43 -7.45
CA ARG A 86 -17.42 -6.44 -6.94
C ARG A 86 -17.88 -5.09 -6.45
N GLY A 87 -16.97 -4.25 -5.98
CA GLY A 87 -17.33 -2.95 -5.46
C GLY A 87 -16.12 -2.15 -5.03
N VAL A 88 -16.33 -0.84 -4.92
CA VAL A 88 -15.29 0.12 -4.54
C VAL A 88 -15.89 1.06 -3.50
N THR A 89 -15.20 1.24 -2.38
CA THR A 89 -15.62 2.17 -1.32
C THR A 89 -14.45 3.06 -0.91
N LYS A 90 -14.75 4.31 -0.54
CA LYS A 90 -13.77 5.23 0.00
C LYS A 90 -13.97 5.35 1.50
N GLU A 91 -12.90 5.17 2.27
CA GLU A 91 -12.94 5.24 3.72
C GLU A 91 -11.81 6.12 4.26
N ARG A 92 -12.00 6.64 5.45
CA ARG A 92 -10.97 7.37 6.17
C ARG A 92 -10.76 6.69 7.52
N LYS A 93 -9.76 5.84 7.60
CA LYS A 93 -9.41 5.09 8.80
C LYS A 93 -7.91 5.07 9.00
N PHE A 94 -7.49 4.92 10.24
CA PHE A 94 -6.08 4.74 10.57
C PHE A 94 -5.53 3.40 10.07
N TYR A 95 -6.37 2.36 10.05
CA TYR A 95 -5.98 1.01 9.64
C TYR A 95 -6.66 0.60 8.33
N SER A 96 -6.09 -0.41 7.68
CA SER A 96 -6.65 -1.00 6.47
C SER A 96 -7.45 -2.27 6.81
N ASP A 97 -8.55 -2.50 6.10
CA ASP A 97 -9.32 -3.74 6.18
C ASP A 97 -8.67 -4.89 5.38
N SER A 98 -7.55 -4.63 4.74
CA SER A 98 -6.87 -5.59 3.87
C SER A 98 -5.44 -5.83 4.33
N MET A 99 -4.98 -7.07 4.20
CA MET A 99 -3.58 -7.44 4.43
C MET A 99 -2.68 -6.97 3.29
N LEU A 100 -3.21 -6.91 2.06
CA LEU A 100 -2.52 -6.34 0.91
C LEU A 100 -2.97 -4.89 0.76
N SER A 101 -2.05 -3.97 0.99
CA SER A 101 -2.40 -2.56 1.06
C SER A 101 -1.31 -1.66 0.49
N LEU A 102 -1.73 -0.69 -0.32
CA LEU A 102 -0.93 0.46 -0.73
C LEU A 102 -1.46 1.72 -0.01
N LYS A 103 -1.78 1.57 1.28
CA LYS A 103 -2.33 2.64 2.10
C LYS A 103 -1.21 3.45 2.72
N THR A 104 -1.04 4.68 2.27
CA THR A 104 -0.04 5.63 2.77
C THR A 104 -0.67 6.87 3.38
N ALA A 105 -2.01 6.89 3.47
CA ALA A 105 -2.79 7.98 4.03
C ALA A 105 -3.99 7.44 4.79
N MET A 106 -4.61 8.27 5.64
CA MET A 106 -5.81 7.87 6.38
C MET A 106 -6.98 7.63 5.42
N GLU A 107 -7.13 8.50 4.41
CA GLU A 107 -8.13 8.31 3.37
C GLU A 107 -7.64 7.27 2.37
N HIS A 108 -8.43 6.24 2.14
CA HIS A 108 -8.09 5.17 1.23
C HIS A 108 -9.32 4.60 0.53
N VAL A 109 -9.06 3.89 -0.57
CA VAL A 109 -10.07 3.23 -1.36
C VAL A 109 -9.95 1.72 -1.13
N ASN A 110 -11.06 1.08 -0.78
CA ASN A 110 -11.14 -0.38 -0.66
C ASN A 110 -11.78 -0.94 -1.93
N ILE A 111 -11.08 -1.85 -2.60
CA ILE A 111 -11.56 -2.53 -3.80
C ILE A 111 -11.89 -3.96 -3.39
N LYS A 112 -13.17 -4.31 -3.47
CA LYS A 112 -13.64 -5.68 -3.21
C LYS A 112 -13.65 -6.46 -4.51
N TYR A 113 -12.98 -7.61 -4.53
CA TYR A 113 -12.88 -8.44 -5.72
C TYR A 113 -12.96 -9.92 -5.34
N ASN A 114 -13.15 -10.77 -6.34
CA ASN A 114 -13.43 -12.19 -6.14
C ASN A 114 -14.62 -12.38 -5.20
N ARG A 115 -14.56 -13.35 -4.28
CA ARG A 115 -15.65 -13.61 -3.35
C ARG A 115 -15.47 -12.89 -2.01
N PHE A 116 -14.25 -12.87 -1.48
CA PHE A 116 -13.95 -12.32 -0.15
C PHE A 116 -12.73 -11.42 -0.11
N ASP A 117 -12.10 -11.18 -1.23
CA ASP A 117 -10.83 -10.44 -1.26
C ASP A 117 -11.06 -8.94 -1.24
N VAL A 118 -10.19 -8.23 -0.55
CA VAL A 118 -10.18 -6.76 -0.48
C VAL A 118 -8.75 -6.27 -0.61
N VAL A 119 -8.56 -5.21 -1.39
CA VAL A 119 -7.29 -4.49 -1.46
C VAL A 119 -7.53 -3.01 -1.15
N SER A 120 -6.65 -2.40 -0.38
CA SER A 120 -6.74 -0.99 0.00
C SER A 120 -5.64 -0.20 -0.65
N VAL A 121 -5.98 0.97 -1.20
CA VAL A 121 -5.03 1.87 -1.85
C VAL A 121 -5.28 3.31 -1.40
N SER A 122 -4.21 4.09 -1.24
CA SER A 122 -4.27 5.53 -1.04
C SER A 122 -3.55 6.20 -2.19
N LEU A 123 -4.27 7.00 -2.98
CA LEU A 123 -3.75 7.56 -4.22
C LEU A 123 -3.85 9.09 -4.16
N VAL A 124 -3.06 9.76 -4.99
CA VAL A 124 -3.02 11.23 -5.04
C VAL A 124 -4.41 11.83 -5.28
N ASP A 125 -5.22 11.14 -6.09
CA ASP A 125 -6.61 11.55 -6.33
C ASP A 125 -7.51 10.31 -6.27
N ASN A 126 -8.00 9.99 -5.08
CA ASN A 126 -8.87 8.84 -4.87
C ASN A 126 -10.18 8.97 -5.65
N ASP A 127 -10.74 10.18 -5.75
CA ASP A 127 -12.00 10.38 -6.46
C ASP A 127 -11.84 10.18 -7.97
N ALA A 128 -10.75 10.66 -8.55
CA ALA A 128 -10.44 10.42 -9.96
C ALA A 128 -10.19 8.92 -10.22
N PHE A 129 -9.54 8.24 -9.30
CA PHE A 129 -9.31 6.80 -9.39
C PHE A 129 -10.64 6.03 -9.41
N ILE A 130 -11.54 6.35 -8.47
CA ILE A 130 -12.87 5.71 -8.39
C ILE A 130 -13.66 5.97 -9.67
N SER A 131 -13.67 7.21 -10.16
CA SER A 131 -14.37 7.56 -11.39
C SER A 131 -13.85 6.79 -12.61
N GLU A 132 -12.54 6.68 -12.75
CA GLU A 132 -11.93 5.91 -13.84
C GLU A 132 -12.25 4.41 -13.72
N LEU A 133 -12.22 3.88 -12.50
CA LEU A 133 -12.55 2.47 -12.27
C LEU A 133 -14.01 2.19 -12.63
N ASP A 134 -14.93 3.04 -12.21
CA ASP A 134 -16.35 2.90 -12.54
C ASP A 134 -16.57 2.93 -14.05
N LEU A 135 -15.88 3.83 -14.76
CA LEU A 135 -15.95 3.92 -16.21
C LEU A 135 -15.50 2.64 -16.88
N ARG A 136 -14.40 2.05 -16.41
CA ARG A 136 -13.87 0.81 -16.98
C ARG A 136 -14.72 -0.40 -16.65
N LEU A 137 -15.33 -0.42 -15.46
CA LEU A 137 -16.27 -1.48 -15.08
C LEU A 137 -17.54 -1.42 -15.94
N ALA A 138 -18.01 -0.23 -16.28
CA ALA A 138 -19.17 -0.07 -17.14
C ALA A 138 -18.92 -0.54 -18.58
N ASN A 139 -17.66 -0.51 -19.02
CA ASN A 139 -17.26 -0.88 -20.39
C ASN A 139 -16.68 -2.31 -20.49
N SER A 140 -16.63 -3.05 -19.39
CA SER A 140 -16.06 -4.40 -19.38
C SER A 140 -17.11 -5.49 -19.57
#